data_41c3e6f2977c9410941a2a4a7cfd6b01
#
_entry.id   41c3e6f2977c9410941a2a4a7cfd6b01
#
_cell.length_a   1.000
_cell.length_b   1.000
_cell.length_c   1.000
_cell.angle_alpha   90.00
_cell.angle_beta   90.00
_cell.angle_gamma   90.00
#
_symmetry.space_group_name_H-M   'P 1'
#
loop_
_entity.id
_entity.type
_entity.pdbx_description
1 polymer ?
#
loop_
_entity_poly.entity_id
_entity_poly.type
_entity_poly.pdbx_seq_one_letter_code
_entity_poly.pdbx_strand_id
1 'polypeptide(L)'
;MAFIPDGKGQEYEIWPFSATRLPAMPAAPDLAKVRYGAPVGLFNGKDLSAWELINPKDANGWRVENGVLVNEPKQTEGKPHVNYGNLRTKQVFGDFRLAFGVNVPEGSNSGVYLRGIYEIQVADSYGKPLDPHNMGAVYSRVTPSAAAEKPAGQWQDMDITLCDRHVTVILNGRKIIDNKPVPGVTGGALTPDVAAPGPLYLQGDHGVVMYRDIVLTPIVE
;
A
#
# COMPACT_ATOMS: atom_id res chain seq x y z
N MET A 1 28.68 -18.94 13.72
CA MET A 1 27.46 -18.77 14.50
C MET A 1 27.85 -18.73 15.97
N ALA A 2 27.39 -17.76 16.71
CA ALA A 2 27.67 -17.67 18.14
C ALA A 2 26.33 -17.87 18.89
N PHE A 3 26.35 -18.66 19.96
CA PHE A 3 25.18 -18.89 20.81
C PHE A 3 25.44 -18.27 22.18
N ILE A 4 24.44 -17.64 22.76
CA ILE A 4 24.47 -17.15 24.14
C ILE A 4 23.45 -17.96 24.95
N PRO A 5 23.86 -18.62 26.05
CA PRO A 5 22.90 -19.27 26.93
C PRO A 5 22.13 -18.25 27.73
N ASP A 6 20.83 -18.47 27.89
CA ASP A 6 19.91 -17.59 28.67
C ASP A 6 20.00 -17.80 30.19
N GLY A 7 20.93 -18.59 30.67
CA GLY A 7 21.03 -19.00 32.06
C GLY A 7 19.99 -20.04 32.50
N LYS A 8 19.06 -20.43 31.60
CA LYS A 8 18.05 -21.48 31.84
C LYS A 8 18.27 -22.71 30.97
N GLY A 9 19.45 -22.80 30.32
CA GLY A 9 19.84 -23.92 29.47
C GLY A 9 19.30 -23.87 28.04
N GLN A 10 18.67 -22.76 27.63
CA GLN A 10 18.34 -22.51 26.23
C GLN A 10 19.49 -21.77 25.54
N GLU A 11 19.85 -22.24 24.35
CA GLU A 11 20.82 -21.57 23.49
C GLU A 11 20.07 -20.69 22.47
N TYR A 12 20.50 -19.43 22.36
CA TYR A 12 19.98 -18.50 21.35
C TYR A 12 20.96 -18.35 20.20
N GLU A 13 20.46 -18.42 18.99
CA GLU A 13 21.26 -18.14 17.81
C GLU A 13 21.40 -16.62 17.64
N ILE A 14 22.64 -16.13 17.55
CA ILE A 14 22.92 -14.70 17.33
C ILE A 14 23.12 -14.47 15.85
N TRP A 15 22.27 -13.67 15.28
CA TRP A 15 22.40 -13.19 13.91
C TRP A 15 23.05 -11.81 13.90
N PRO A 16 24.17 -11.62 13.19
CA PRO A 16 24.72 -10.28 13.02
C PRO A 16 23.70 -9.43 12.25
N PHE A 17 23.45 -8.22 12.72
CA PHE A 17 22.65 -7.26 12.00
C PHE A 17 23.41 -5.94 11.85
N SER A 18 23.11 -5.21 10.78
CA SER A 18 23.53 -3.82 10.62
C SER A 18 22.29 -2.93 10.64
N ALA A 19 22.42 -1.77 11.26
CA ALA A 19 21.34 -0.79 11.30
C ALA A 19 21.87 0.57 10.85
N THR A 20 21.10 1.24 10.00
CA THR A 20 21.37 2.64 9.61
C THR A 20 20.27 3.50 10.19
N ARG A 21 20.67 4.63 10.79
CA ARG A 21 19.69 5.60 11.31
C ARG A 21 18.88 6.17 10.16
N LEU A 22 17.55 6.16 10.30
CA LEU A 22 16.68 6.81 9.34
C LEU A 22 16.99 8.32 9.25
N PRO A 23 16.90 8.94 8.07
CA PRO A 23 16.98 10.37 7.93
C PRO A 23 16.00 11.09 8.85
N ALA A 24 16.35 12.27 9.31
CA ALA A 24 15.43 13.12 10.08
C ALA A 24 14.12 13.30 9.31
N MET A 25 13.01 13.37 10.04
CA MET A 25 11.70 13.63 9.45
C MET A 25 11.68 15.07 8.90
N PRO A 26 11.34 15.30 7.62
CA PRO A 26 11.14 16.64 7.10
C PRO A 26 10.05 17.40 7.87
N ALA A 27 10.04 18.72 7.79
CA ALA A 27 8.89 19.50 8.24
C ALA A 27 7.65 19.15 7.40
N ALA A 28 6.47 19.30 7.99
CA ALA A 28 5.22 19.04 7.26
C ALA A 28 5.12 20.00 6.05
N PRO A 29 4.94 19.46 4.83
CA PRO A 29 4.84 20.29 3.63
C PRO A 29 3.58 21.14 3.63
N ASP A 30 3.65 22.34 3.06
CA ASP A 30 2.47 23.15 2.75
C ASP A 30 1.88 22.67 1.43
N LEU A 31 0.90 21.78 1.50
CA LEU A 31 0.28 21.18 0.31
C LEU A 31 -0.41 22.18 -0.62
N ALA A 32 -0.68 23.41 -0.17
CA ALA A 32 -1.21 24.48 -1.01
C ALA A 32 -0.14 25.09 -1.95
N LYS A 33 1.13 24.86 -1.66
CA LYS A 33 2.28 25.40 -2.42
C LYS A 33 2.94 24.39 -3.33
N VAL A 34 2.63 23.09 -3.17
CA VAL A 34 3.22 22.07 -4.03
C VAL A 34 2.77 22.25 -5.48
N ARG A 35 3.70 22.03 -6.41
CA ARG A 35 3.42 22.03 -7.83
C ARG A 35 3.25 20.61 -8.32
N TYR A 36 2.20 20.40 -9.11
CA TYR A 36 1.92 19.11 -9.71
C TYR A 36 2.41 19.06 -11.16
N GLY A 37 3.02 17.95 -11.52
CA GLY A 37 3.35 17.63 -12.90
C GLY A 37 2.16 17.12 -13.71
N ALA A 38 2.41 16.58 -14.87
CA ALA A 38 1.37 15.99 -15.71
C ALA A 38 0.85 14.68 -15.06
N PRO A 39 -0.46 14.45 -15.03
CA PRO A 39 -1.02 13.18 -14.57
C PRO A 39 -0.59 12.00 -15.45
N VAL A 40 -0.32 10.87 -14.84
CA VAL A 40 0.04 9.60 -15.47
C VAL A 40 -1.04 8.57 -15.18
N GLY A 41 -1.73 8.10 -16.20
CA GLY A 41 -2.65 6.97 -16.09
C GLY A 41 -1.86 5.68 -15.92
N LEU A 42 -1.98 5.05 -14.76
CA LEU A 42 -1.25 3.80 -14.45
C LEU A 42 -2.00 2.55 -14.91
N PHE A 43 -3.28 2.68 -15.21
CA PHE A 43 -4.11 1.60 -15.73
C PHE A 43 -4.92 2.08 -16.92
N ASN A 44 -4.80 1.38 -18.04
CA ASN A 44 -5.43 1.74 -19.32
C ASN A 44 -6.77 1.04 -19.57
N GLY A 45 -7.24 0.23 -18.62
CA GLY A 45 -8.47 -0.56 -18.74
C GLY A 45 -8.41 -1.73 -19.71
N LYS A 46 -7.24 -2.07 -20.30
CA LYS A 46 -7.11 -3.10 -21.34
C LYS A 46 -6.11 -4.19 -20.96
N ASP A 47 -4.97 -3.82 -20.37
CA ASP A 47 -3.89 -4.74 -20.06
C ASP A 47 -3.03 -4.27 -18.86
N LEU A 48 -2.05 -5.08 -18.50
CA LEU A 48 -1.09 -4.83 -17.42
C LEU A 48 0.26 -4.33 -17.94
N SER A 49 0.31 -3.66 -19.08
CA SER A 49 1.56 -3.22 -19.73
C SER A 49 2.43 -2.33 -18.84
N ALA A 50 1.82 -1.51 -17.97
CA ALA A 50 2.52 -0.66 -17.00
C ALA A 50 2.93 -1.39 -15.70
N TRP A 51 2.52 -2.66 -15.53
CA TRP A 51 2.65 -3.44 -14.32
C TRP A 51 3.45 -4.72 -14.53
N GLU A 52 3.95 -5.28 -13.43
CA GLU A 52 4.60 -6.60 -13.40
C GLU A 52 4.44 -7.22 -12.00
N LEU A 53 4.50 -8.56 -11.91
CA LEU A 53 4.59 -9.23 -10.61
C LEU A 53 5.93 -8.90 -9.95
N ILE A 54 5.91 -8.64 -8.65
CA ILE A 54 7.14 -8.40 -7.86
C ILE A 54 8.03 -9.64 -7.90
N ASN A 55 7.44 -10.82 -7.71
CA ASN A 55 8.10 -12.10 -7.92
C ASN A 55 7.42 -12.86 -9.06
N PRO A 56 8.08 -13.02 -10.21
CA PRO A 56 7.47 -13.68 -11.37
C PRO A 56 7.22 -15.18 -11.19
N LYS A 57 7.67 -15.77 -10.08
CA LYS A 57 7.41 -17.19 -9.74
C LYS A 57 6.13 -17.40 -8.96
N ASP A 58 5.56 -16.34 -8.41
CA ASP A 58 4.31 -16.41 -7.67
C ASP A 58 3.13 -16.64 -8.63
N ALA A 59 2.06 -17.23 -8.12
CA ALA A 59 0.84 -17.39 -8.89
C ALA A 59 0.26 -16.02 -9.24
N ASN A 60 -0.29 -15.88 -10.44
CA ASN A 60 -0.90 -14.62 -10.87
C ASN A 60 -2.42 -14.65 -10.64
N GLY A 61 -2.89 -13.83 -9.68
CA GLY A 61 -4.31 -13.60 -9.44
C GLY A 61 -4.89 -12.42 -10.22
N TRP A 62 -4.03 -11.65 -10.92
CA TRP A 62 -4.38 -10.39 -11.57
C TRP A 62 -4.83 -10.59 -13.00
N ARG A 63 -5.90 -9.93 -13.37
CA ARG A 63 -6.43 -9.88 -14.75
C ARG A 63 -7.15 -8.56 -15.00
N VAL A 64 -7.40 -8.26 -16.25
CA VAL A 64 -8.28 -7.18 -16.66
C VAL A 64 -9.62 -7.76 -17.10
N GLU A 65 -10.70 -7.23 -16.55
CA GLU A 65 -12.06 -7.68 -16.85
C GLU A 65 -12.99 -6.45 -16.94
N ASN A 66 -13.61 -6.26 -18.10
CA ASN A 66 -14.55 -5.15 -18.34
C ASN A 66 -13.98 -3.75 -17.98
N GLY A 67 -12.70 -3.50 -18.27
CA GLY A 67 -12.06 -2.24 -17.95
C GLY A 67 -11.61 -2.08 -16.48
N VAL A 68 -11.71 -3.13 -15.69
CA VAL A 68 -11.37 -3.17 -14.27
C VAL A 68 -10.16 -4.08 -14.06
N LEU A 69 -9.22 -3.67 -13.24
CA LEU A 69 -8.12 -4.51 -12.74
C LEU A 69 -8.65 -5.34 -11.57
N VAL A 70 -8.68 -6.65 -11.74
CA VAL A 70 -9.21 -7.60 -10.75
C VAL A 70 -8.06 -8.45 -10.22
N ASN A 71 -7.99 -8.63 -8.90
CA ASN A 71 -7.20 -9.67 -8.25
C ASN A 71 -8.14 -10.70 -7.62
N GLU A 72 -7.89 -11.97 -7.87
CA GLU A 72 -8.67 -13.08 -7.31
C GLU A 72 -7.74 -14.24 -6.94
N PRO A 73 -7.13 -14.20 -5.75
CA PRO A 73 -6.33 -15.30 -5.25
C PRO A 73 -7.25 -16.48 -4.87
N LYS A 74 -7.02 -17.64 -5.52
CA LYS A 74 -7.85 -18.84 -5.31
C LYS A 74 -7.13 -19.83 -4.41
N GLN A 75 -7.59 -19.95 -3.18
CA GLN A 75 -7.13 -21.00 -2.28
C GLN A 75 -8.06 -22.20 -2.34
N THR A 76 -7.52 -23.38 -2.20
CA THR A 76 -8.29 -24.63 -2.17
C THR A 76 -8.19 -25.23 -0.78
N GLU A 77 -9.32 -25.45 -0.13
CA GLU A 77 -9.37 -26.08 1.19
C GLU A 77 -8.65 -27.43 1.20
N GLY A 78 -7.85 -27.69 2.24
CA GLY A 78 -7.06 -28.91 2.39
C GLY A 78 -5.84 -29.04 1.45
N LYS A 79 -5.52 -28.01 0.65
CA LYS A 79 -4.30 -27.95 -0.15
C LYS A 79 -3.29 -26.98 0.46
N PRO A 80 -1.99 -27.12 0.17
CA PRO A 80 -0.98 -26.13 0.55
C PRO A 80 -1.37 -24.74 0.08
N HIS A 81 -1.05 -23.72 0.89
CA HIS A 81 -1.28 -22.32 0.52
C HIS A 81 -0.55 -21.98 -0.78
N VAL A 82 -1.27 -21.33 -1.69
CA VAL A 82 -0.72 -20.83 -2.95
C VAL A 82 -0.38 -19.35 -2.75
N ASN A 83 0.90 -18.98 -2.88
CA ASN A 83 1.33 -17.59 -2.81
C ASN A 83 0.96 -16.87 -4.11
N TYR A 84 0.08 -15.89 -4.02
CA TYR A 84 -0.29 -15.02 -5.13
C TYR A 84 0.56 -13.75 -5.13
N GLY A 85 1.07 -13.40 -6.31
CA GLY A 85 2.03 -12.31 -6.44
C GLY A 85 1.41 -10.93 -6.27
N ASN A 86 2.15 -10.05 -5.60
CA ASN A 86 1.88 -8.62 -5.57
C ASN A 86 2.22 -8.00 -6.94
N LEU A 87 1.43 -7.02 -7.37
CA LEU A 87 1.61 -6.31 -8.65
C LEU A 87 2.26 -4.96 -8.40
N ARG A 88 3.34 -4.63 -9.11
CA ARG A 88 3.98 -3.31 -9.02
C ARG A 88 4.02 -2.58 -10.34
N THR A 89 4.11 -1.26 -10.31
CA THR A 89 4.41 -0.47 -11.50
C THR A 89 5.86 -0.69 -11.94
N LYS A 90 6.09 -0.72 -13.26
CA LYS A 90 7.45 -0.72 -13.84
C LYS A 90 8.17 0.60 -13.62
N GLN A 91 7.41 1.70 -13.59
CA GLN A 91 7.91 3.03 -13.30
C GLN A 91 7.99 3.25 -11.77
N VAL A 92 8.97 4.04 -11.33
CA VAL A 92 9.14 4.49 -9.95
C VAL A 92 8.81 5.97 -9.82
N PHE A 93 8.40 6.38 -8.61
CA PHE A 93 7.91 7.72 -8.31
C PHE A 93 8.53 8.24 -7.01
N GLY A 94 8.76 9.53 -6.95
CA GLY A 94 9.08 10.27 -5.71
C GLY A 94 7.82 10.60 -4.93
N ASP A 95 7.55 11.89 -4.74
CA ASP A 95 6.33 12.39 -4.12
C ASP A 95 5.23 12.57 -5.18
N PHE A 96 3.98 12.34 -4.79
CA PHE A 96 2.86 12.34 -5.73
C PHE A 96 1.50 12.45 -5.03
N ARG A 97 0.48 12.74 -5.83
CA ARG A 97 -0.93 12.48 -5.54
C ARG A 97 -1.40 11.28 -6.36
N LEU A 98 -2.07 10.34 -5.72
CA LEU A 98 -2.62 9.13 -6.33
C LEU A 98 -4.13 9.08 -6.13
N ALA A 99 -4.89 8.96 -7.22
CA ALA A 99 -6.33 8.79 -7.18
C ALA A 99 -6.72 7.46 -7.85
N PHE A 100 -7.66 6.74 -7.26
CA PHE A 100 -8.20 5.49 -7.83
C PHE A 100 -9.54 5.12 -7.22
N GLY A 101 -10.31 4.33 -7.95
CA GLY A 101 -11.46 3.62 -7.42
C GLY A 101 -11.04 2.22 -6.95
N VAL A 102 -11.55 1.78 -5.80
CA VAL A 102 -11.33 0.42 -5.29
C VAL A 102 -12.64 -0.20 -4.81
N ASN A 103 -12.83 -1.47 -5.09
CA ASN A 103 -13.95 -2.26 -4.58
C ASN A 103 -13.40 -3.46 -3.81
N VAL A 104 -13.88 -3.61 -2.58
CA VAL A 104 -13.48 -4.65 -1.65
C VAL A 104 -14.71 -5.45 -1.26
N PRO A 105 -14.80 -6.74 -1.63
CA PRO A 105 -15.86 -7.63 -1.16
C PRO A 105 -15.84 -7.84 0.35
N GLU A 106 -16.91 -8.40 0.90
CA GLU A 106 -17.04 -8.72 2.31
C GLU A 106 -15.88 -9.61 2.79
N GLY A 107 -15.28 -9.24 3.92
CA GLY A 107 -14.16 -9.93 4.54
C GLY A 107 -12.85 -9.87 3.76
N SER A 108 -12.79 -9.17 2.64
CA SER A 108 -11.60 -9.10 1.80
C SER A 108 -10.59 -8.06 2.28
N ASN A 109 -9.33 -8.26 1.89
CA ASN A 109 -8.19 -7.44 2.27
C ASN A 109 -7.19 -7.32 1.11
N SER A 110 -6.56 -6.17 1.01
CA SER A 110 -5.47 -5.81 0.11
C SER A 110 -4.72 -4.60 0.68
N GLY A 111 -3.74 -4.07 -0.04
CA GLY A 111 -3.02 -2.86 0.31
C GLY A 111 -2.48 -2.15 -0.92
N VAL A 112 -2.39 -0.82 -0.86
CA VAL A 112 -1.72 0.02 -1.87
C VAL A 112 -0.48 0.61 -1.24
N TYR A 113 0.69 0.23 -1.75
CA TYR A 113 1.97 0.66 -1.22
C TYR A 113 2.53 1.82 -2.01
N LEU A 114 2.60 2.98 -1.37
CA LEU A 114 3.20 4.18 -1.92
C LEU A 114 4.71 4.03 -1.91
N ARG A 115 5.37 4.24 -3.05
CA ARG A 115 6.81 4.01 -3.25
C ARG A 115 7.30 2.60 -2.83
N GLY A 116 6.38 1.64 -2.78
CA GLY A 116 6.69 0.28 -2.33
C GLY A 116 7.01 0.13 -0.84
N ILE A 117 6.79 1.16 -0.01
CA ILE A 117 7.22 1.19 1.39
C ILE A 117 6.15 1.62 2.39
N TYR A 118 5.13 2.37 1.98
CA TYR A 118 4.04 2.83 2.86
C TYR A 118 2.71 2.26 2.42
N GLU A 119 2.20 1.31 3.17
CA GLU A 119 0.91 0.69 2.89
C GLU A 119 -0.25 1.58 3.31
N ILE A 120 -1.12 1.87 2.36
CA ILE A 120 -2.46 2.36 2.62
C ILE A 120 -3.39 1.16 2.60
N GLN A 121 -4.03 0.92 3.73
CA GLN A 121 -4.89 -0.25 3.92
C GLN A 121 -6.11 -0.22 3.00
N VAL A 122 -6.40 -1.36 2.40
CA VAL A 122 -7.59 -1.63 1.59
C VAL A 122 -8.27 -2.86 2.17
N ALA A 123 -9.31 -2.66 2.98
CA ALA A 123 -9.98 -3.75 3.67
C ALA A 123 -11.47 -3.46 3.87
N ASP A 124 -12.26 -4.50 4.03
CA ASP A 124 -13.63 -4.38 4.50
C ASP A 124 -13.64 -4.04 6.00
N SER A 125 -13.78 -2.75 6.30
CA SER A 125 -13.84 -2.21 7.66
C SER A 125 -15.12 -1.42 7.96
N TYR A 126 -16.10 -1.44 7.06
CA TYR A 126 -17.35 -0.70 7.23
C TYR A 126 -18.05 -1.06 8.54
N GLY A 127 -18.41 -0.03 9.32
CA GLY A 127 -19.09 -0.19 10.61
C GLY A 127 -18.20 -0.67 11.75
N LYS A 128 -16.92 -0.90 11.55
CA LYS A 128 -15.97 -1.26 12.61
C LYS A 128 -15.47 -0.01 13.36
N PRO A 129 -15.08 -0.13 14.63
CA PRO A 129 -14.39 0.92 15.36
C PRO A 129 -13.12 1.38 14.60
N LEU A 130 -12.73 2.65 14.78
CA LEU A 130 -11.51 3.19 14.17
C LEU A 130 -10.28 2.45 14.69
N ASP A 131 -9.45 1.98 13.75
CA ASP A 131 -8.27 1.17 14.00
C ASP A 131 -7.20 1.47 12.94
N PRO A 132 -5.89 1.34 13.22
CA PRO A 132 -4.84 1.55 12.24
C PRO A 132 -4.77 0.50 11.11
N HIS A 133 -5.71 -0.46 11.09
CA HIS A 133 -5.86 -1.48 10.04
C HIS A 133 -7.16 -1.30 9.24
N ASN A 134 -7.89 -0.20 9.43
CA ASN A 134 -9.10 0.09 8.67
C ASN A 134 -8.77 0.69 7.30
N MET A 135 -9.75 0.67 6.39
CA MET A 135 -9.67 1.27 5.06
C MET A 135 -9.08 2.68 5.10
N GLY A 136 -8.04 2.91 4.31
CA GLY A 136 -7.38 4.21 4.19
C GLY A 136 -6.38 4.55 5.32
N ALA A 137 -6.20 3.69 6.33
CA ALA A 137 -5.14 3.85 7.33
C ALA A 137 -3.75 3.76 6.67
N VAL A 138 -2.74 4.43 7.24
CA VAL A 138 -1.35 4.00 7.02
C VAL A 138 -1.13 2.81 7.95
N TYR A 139 -1.02 1.63 7.37
CA TYR A 139 -1.09 0.34 8.08
C TYR A 139 -0.22 0.29 9.33
N SER A 140 -0.84 0.00 10.47
CA SER A 140 -0.19 -0.06 11.79
C SER A 140 0.57 1.20 12.21
N ARG A 141 0.39 2.34 11.53
CA ARG A 141 1.12 3.60 11.79
C ARG A 141 0.20 4.78 12.09
N VAL A 142 -0.83 4.99 11.27
CA VAL A 142 -1.74 6.14 11.40
C VAL A 142 -3.18 5.68 11.29
N THR A 143 -3.92 5.81 12.37
CA THR A 143 -5.37 5.55 12.40
C THR A 143 -6.11 6.68 11.69
N PRO A 144 -7.11 6.37 10.84
CA PRO A 144 -8.02 7.37 10.29
C PRO A 144 -8.71 8.18 11.40
N SER A 145 -8.91 9.46 11.18
CA SER A 145 -9.60 10.34 12.14
C SER A 145 -11.13 10.15 12.12
N ALA A 146 -11.66 9.47 11.10
CA ALA A 146 -13.07 9.20 10.93
C ALA A 146 -13.29 8.01 9.99
N ALA A 147 -14.36 7.28 10.17
CA ALA A 147 -14.87 6.33 9.19
C ALA A 147 -15.48 7.07 8.00
N ALA A 148 -15.13 6.68 6.78
CA ALA A 148 -15.64 7.25 5.55
C ALA A 148 -15.88 6.20 4.46
N GLU A 149 -15.60 4.93 4.76
CA GLU A 149 -15.84 3.80 3.85
C GLU A 149 -17.34 3.53 3.66
N LYS A 150 -17.68 3.06 2.47
CA LYS A 150 -19.00 2.51 2.13
C LYS A 150 -19.02 1.00 2.42
N PRO A 151 -20.20 0.38 2.53
CA PRO A 151 -20.33 -1.07 2.68
C PRO A 151 -19.49 -1.87 1.67
N ALA A 152 -19.09 -3.08 2.07
CA ALA A 152 -18.38 -4.04 1.21
C ALA A 152 -19.09 -4.22 -0.14
N GLY A 153 -18.31 -4.44 -1.21
CA GLY A 153 -18.81 -4.58 -2.57
C GLY A 153 -19.18 -3.26 -3.25
N GLN A 154 -19.14 -2.13 -2.57
CA GLN A 154 -19.32 -0.80 -3.18
C GLN A 154 -17.97 -0.18 -3.56
N TRP A 155 -17.99 0.59 -4.66
CA TRP A 155 -16.81 1.35 -5.08
C TRP A 155 -16.49 2.48 -4.08
N GLN A 156 -15.25 2.47 -3.62
CA GLN A 156 -14.65 3.51 -2.78
C GLN A 156 -13.77 4.40 -3.65
N ASP A 157 -13.84 5.69 -3.45
CA ASP A 157 -12.97 6.67 -4.12
C ASP A 157 -11.84 7.05 -3.16
N MET A 158 -10.61 6.76 -3.55
CA MET A 158 -9.40 7.03 -2.76
C MET A 158 -8.57 8.11 -3.43
N ASP A 159 -8.16 9.11 -2.66
CA ASP A 159 -7.26 10.18 -3.08
C ASP A 159 -6.18 10.36 -2.00
N ILE A 160 -4.93 10.11 -2.37
CA ILE A 160 -3.82 10.03 -1.44
C ILE A 160 -2.73 10.97 -1.91
N THR A 161 -2.21 11.82 -1.02
CA THR A 161 -1.00 12.61 -1.28
C THR A 161 0.12 12.10 -0.39
N LEU A 162 1.25 11.75 -1.00
CA LEU A 162 2.53 11.51 -0.34
C LEU A 162 3.46 12.67 -0.70
N CYS A 163 3.90 13.43 0.28
CA CYS A 163 4.85 14.53 0.10
C CYS A 163 5.75 14.63 1.33
N ASP A 164 7.06 14.66 1.12
CA ASP A 164 8.05 14.76 2.20
C ASP A 164 7.81 13.77 3.35
N ARG A 165 7.47 12.51 2.99
CA ARG A 165 7.15 11.46 3.97
C ARG A 165 5.93 11.76 4.85
N HIS A 166 5.08 12.69 4.44
CA HIS A 166 3.78 12.94 5.05
C HIS A 166 2.68 12.43 4.14
N VAL A 167 1.64 11.89 4.75
CA VAL A 167 0.50 11.30 4.03
C VAL A 167 -0.78 12.05 4.35
N THR A 168 -1.52 12.38 3.31
CA THR A 168 -2.92 12.81 3.37
C THR A 168 -3.77 11.78 2.66
N VAL A 169 -4.89 11.37 3.26
CA VAL A 169 -5.84 10.43 2.65
C VAL A 169 -7.24 11.02 2.69
N ILE A 170 -7.88 11.05 1.52
CA ILE A 170 -9.29 11.38 1.34
C ILE A 170 -9.99 10.12 0.84
N LEU A 171 -10.96 9.63 1.61
CA LEU A 171 -11.78 8.48 1.29
C LEU A 171 -13.23 8.94 1.07
N ASN A 172 -13.77 8.65 -0.10
CA ASN A 172 -15.14 9.04 -0.48
C ASN A 172 -15.45 10.54 -0.24
N GLY A 173 -14.48 11.41 -0.56
CA GLY A 173 -14.61 12.87 -0.40
C GLY A 173 -14.35 13.37 1.02
N ARG A 174 -14.11 12.49 2.01
CA ARG A 174 -13.79 12.87 3.39
C ARG A 174 -12.30 12.71 3.69
N LYS A 175 -11.65 13.77 4.13
CA LYS A 175 -10.26 13.70 4.61
C LYS A 175 -10.23 12.94 5.93
N ILE A 176 -9.56 11.79 5.94
CA ILE A 176 -9.46 10.89 7.10
C ILE A 176 -8.05 10.87 7.70
N ILE A 177 -7.04 11.23 6.92
CA ILE A 177 -5.68 11.49 7.37
C ILE A 177 -5.25 12.83 6.78
N ASP A 178 -4.73 13.73 7.59
CA ASP A 178 -4.33 15.07 7.17
C ASP A 178 -2.86 15.30 7.48
N ASN A 179 -2.03 15.28 6.43
CA ASN A 179 -0.61 15.65 6.44
C ASN A 179 0.17 15.03 7.61
N LYS A 180 -0.01 13.72 7.84
CA LYS A 180 0.60 12.99 8.95
C LYS A 180 1.97 12.44 8.59
N PRO A 181 3.00 12.62 9.45
CA PRO A 181 4.32 12.07 9.22
C PRO A 181 4.31 10.53 9.30
N VAL A 182 5.05 9.88 8.40
CA VAL A 182 5.31 8.44 8.41
C VAL A 182 6.83 8.21 8.53
N PRO A 183 7.36 8.11 9.75
CA PRO A 183 8.81 8.08 9.99
C PRO A 183 9.51 6.87 9.40
N GLY A 184 8.87 5.71 9.40
CA GLY A 184 9.44 4.44 8.93
C GLY A 184 8.49 3.68 8.03
N VAL A 185 9.01 2.68 7.37
CA VAL A 185 8.25 1.81 6.46
C VAL A 185 7.16 1.01 7.18
N THR A 186 6.14 0.58 6.46
CA THR A 186 5.14 -0.38 6.95
C THR A 186 5.59 -1.83 6.75
N GLY A 187 4.86 -2.80 7.28
CA GLY A 187 5.07 -4.22 6.96
C GLY A 187 4.98 -4.46 5.45
N GLY A 188 5.73 -5.42 4.93
CA GLY A 188 5.72 -5.74 3.48
C GLY A 188 6.47 -4.75 2.58
N ALA A 189 7.20 -3.78 3.14
CA ALA A 189 7.98 -2.83 2.36
C ALA A 189 9.07 -3.52 1.52
N LEU A 190 9.27 -3.05 0.28
CA LEU A 190 10.28 -3.59 -0.64
C LEU A 190 11.72 -3.22 -0.23
N THR A 191 11.88 -2.12 0.49
CA THR A 191 13.18 -1.60 0.96
C THR A 191 12.98 -0.79 2.24
N PRO A 192 13.97 -0.71 3.11
CA PRO A 192 13.96 0.20 4.26
C PRO A 192 14.30 1.66 3.90
N ASP A 193 14.71 1.94 2.66
CA ASP A 193 15.11 3.28 2.24
C ASP A 193 13.88 4.19 2.07
N VAL A 194 13.67 5.07 3.05
CA VAL A 194 12.56 6.01 3.08
C VAL A 194 12.78 7.24 2.17
N ALA A 195 13.98 7.42 1.61
CA ALA A 195 14.31 8.58 0.77
C ALA A 195 14.21 8.27 -0.73
N ALA A 196 14.48 7.02 -1.13
CA ALA A 196 14.49 6.64 -2.53
C ALA A 196 13.09 6.68 -3.17
N PRO A 197 12.98 7.09 -4.44
CA PRO A 197 11.79 6.82 -5.25
C PRO A 197 11.50 5.31 -5.31
N GLY A 198 10.24 4.95 -5.45
CA GLY A 198 9.84 3.55 -5.53
C GLY A 198 8.58 3.32 -6.36
N PRO A 199 8.25 2.07 -6.67
CA PRO A 199 7.05 1.75 -7.42
C PRO A 199 5.80 1.92 -6.56
N LEU A 200 4.66 2.12 -7.20
CA LEU A 200 3.39 1.80 -6.58
C LEU A 200 3.22 0.29 -6.64
N TYR A 201 2.80 -0.37 -5.54
CA TYR A 201 2.40 -1.76 -5.66
C TYR A 201 1.06 -2.06 -4.96
N LEU A 202 0.39 -3.10 -5.47
CA LEU A 202 -0.90 -3.59 -5.00
C LEU A 202 -0.70 -4.99 -4.44
N GLN A 203 -1.22 -5.21 -3.23
CA GLN A 203 -1.12 -6.51 -2.55
C GLN A 203 -2.08 -7.54 -3.16
N GLY A 204 -1.56 -8.72 -3.50
CA GLY A 204 -2.27 -9.74 -4.28
C GLY A 204 -2.65 -11.01 -3.53
N ASP A 205 -2.05 -11.32 -2.37
CA ASP A 205 -2.17 -12.65 -1.74
C ASP A 205 -3.29 -12.75 -0.66
N HIS A 206 -4.00 -11.67 -0.35
CA HIS A 206 -4.89 -11.64 0.81
C HIS A 206 -6.37 -11.85 0.47
N GLY A 207 -6.86 -11.26 -0.60
CA GLY A 207 -8.27 -11.38 -0.92
C GLY A 207 -8.63 -10.84 -2.31
N VAL A 208 -9.90 -10.98 -2.65
CA VAL A 208 -10.45 -10.42 -3.89
C VAL A 208 -10.50 -8.90 -3.77
N VAL A 209 -10.00 -8.20 -4.76
CA VAL A 209 -10.06 -6.75 -4.84
C VAL A 209 -10.12 -6.29 -6.29
N MET A 210 -10.78 -5.18 -6.53
CA MET A 210 -10.91 -4.60 -7.85
C MET A 210 -10.47 -3.14 -7.82
N TYR A 211 -9.73 -2.71 -8.86
CA TYR A 211 -9.26 -1.33 -9.02
C TYR A 211 -9.65 -0.76 -10.38
N ARG A 212 -9.87 0.55 -10.43
CA ARG A 212 -10.13 1.30 -11.67
C ARG A 212 -9.57 2.72 -11.57
N ASP A 213 -9.44 3.38 -12.72
CA ASP A 213 -9.13 4.81 -12.82
C ASP A 213 -7.88 5.21 -12.00
N ILE A 214 -6.83 4.37 -12.07
CA ILE A 214 -5.59 4.59 -11.31
C ILE A 214 -4.77 5.68 -12.00
N VAL A 215 -4.74 6.87 -11.38
CA VAL A 215 -4.02 8.05 -11.89
C VAL A 215 -3.08 8.58 -10.84
N LEU A 216 -1.82 8.75 -11.21
CA LEU A 216 -0.78 9.34 -10.36
C LEU A 216 -0.35 10.67 -10.95
N THR A 217 -0.32 11.71 -10.11
CA THR A 217 0.17 13.04 -10.47
C THR A 217 1.43 13.32 -9.66
N PRO A 218 2.62 13.36 -10.29
CA PRO A 218 3.86 13.64 -9.57
C PRO A 218 3.83 15.04 -8.94
N ILE A 219 4.44 15.17 -7.78
CA ILE A 219 4.79 16.47 -7.22
C ILE A 219 6.17 16.83 -7.79
N VAL A 220 6.28 18.04 -8.33
CA VAL A 220 7.50 18.58 -8.93
C VAL A 220 7.92 19.82 -8.13
N GLU A 221 9.23 20.03 -7.98
CA GLU A 221 9.81 21.18 -7.30
C GLU A 221 9.44 22.52 -7.96
#